data_cbaa797bfba34923473c99d0caf3d47a
#
_entry.id   cbaa797bfba34923473c99d0caf3d47a
#
_cell.length_a   1.000
_cell.length_b   1.000
_cell.length_c   1.000
_cell.angle_alpha   90.00
_cell.angle_beta   90.00
_cell.angle_gamma   90.00
#
_symmetry.space_group_name_H-M   'P 1'
#
loop_
_entity.id
_entity.type
_entity.pdbx_description
1 polymer ?
#
loop_
_entity_poly.entity_id
_entity_poly.type
_entity_poly.pdbx_seq_one_letter_code
_entity_poly.pdbx_strand_id
1 'polypeptide(L)'
;MHLVIQGADIETRDLKELAKLSGASAIDRLSATAFRLRGAQPADGIAVMCSNAKLDFGFVPEGRKLSDFRLLVMDMDSTLITMETIDELADMVNIKAEVARITERAMRGEIEYDQSLRERLALLKGLDESALLRVYEERLKFSPGA
;
A
#
# COMPACT_ATOMS: atom_id res chain seq x y z
N MET A 1 -10.09 -5.24 -21.79
CA MET A 1 -9.77 -5.18 -20.33
C MET A 1 -10.74 -4.21 -19.64
N HIS A 2 -10.67 -4.14 -18.32
CA HIS A 2 -11.33 -3.10 -17.54
C HIS A 2 -10.27 -2.19 -16.90
N LEU A 3 -10.55 -0.90 -16.84
CA LEU A 3 -9.77 0.03 -16.01
C LEU A 3 -10.54 0.22 -14.69
N VAL A 4 -9.93 -0.16 -13.58
CA VAL A 4 -10.49 0.05 -12.24
C VAL A 4 -9.86 1.30 -11.66
N ILE A 5 -10.68 2.18 -11.12
CA ILE A 5 -10.30 3.45 -10.49
C ILE A 5 -10.73 3.39 -9.03
N GLN A 6 -9.83 3.78 -8.13
CA GLN A 6 -10.11 3.88 -6.69
C GLN A 6 -9.61 5.22 -6.14
N GLY A 7 -10.31 5.74 -5.16
CA GLY A 7 -9.94 6.99 -4.49
C GLY A 7 -10.96 7.41 -3.45
N ALA A 8 -10.53 8.23 -2.51
CA ALA A 8 -11.41 8.73 -1.45
C ALA A 8 -12.48 9.69 -2.00
N ASP A 9 -12.11 10.48 -3.02
CA ASP A 9 -13.00 11.45 -3.67
C ASP A 9 -12.81 11.33 -5.19
N ILE A 10 -13.82 10.81 -5.87
CA ILE A 10 -13.77 10.55 -7.31
C ILE A 10 -14.78 11.43 -8.01
N GLU A 11 -14.29 12.44 -8.73
CA GLU A 11 -15.17 13.33 -9.48
C GLU A 11 -15.72 12.67 -10.76
N THR A 12 -17.00 12.91 -11.04
CA THR A 12 -17.65 12.42 -12.28
C THR A 12 -16.93 12.92 -13.53
N ARG A 13 -16.35 14.12 -13.49
CA ARG A 13 -15.56 14.68 -14.59
C ARG A 13 -14.38 13.79 -14.91
N ASP A 14 -13.60 13.39 -13.89
CA ASP A 14 -12.40 12.59 -14.06
C ASP A 14 -12.73 11.20 -14.61
N LEU A 15 -13.81 10.58 -14.12
CA LEU A 15 -14.29 9.32 -14.68
C LEU A 15 -14.65 9.41 -16.15
N LYS A 16 -15.32 10.49 -16.58
CA LYS A 16 -15.68 10.71 -17.99
C LYS A 16 -14.44 10.93 -18.86
N GLU A 17 -13.47 11.70 -18.39
CA GLU A 17 -12.23 11.94 -19.11
C GLU A 17 -11.39 10.66 -19.22
N LEU A 18 -11.26 9.88 -18.13
CA LEU A 18 -10.58 8.58 -18.14
C LEU A 18 -11.30 7.59 -19.06
N ALA A 19 -12.64 7.58 -19.09
CA ALA A 19 -13.40 6.73 -19.99
C ALA A 19 -13.14 7.10 -21.46
N LYS A 20 -13.12 8.39 -21.78
CA LYS A 20 -12.79 8.89 -23.12
C LYS A 20 -11.36 8.55 -23.51
N LEU A 21 -10.40 8.76 -22.62
CA LEU A 21 -8.98 8.52 -22.86
C LEU A 21 -8.70 7.04 -23.07
N SER A 22 -9.32 6.15 -22.28
CA SER A 22 -9.15 4.71 -22.37
C SER A 22 -10.04 4.02 -23.42
N GLY A 23 -10.94 4.76 -24.09
CA GLY A 23 -11.90 4.20 -25.02
C GLY A 23 -12.96 3.30 -24.36
N ALA A 24 -13.22 3.48 -23.08
CA ALA A 24 -14.17 2.66 -22.34
C ALA A 24 -15.60 2.81 -22.85
N SER A 25 -16.32 1.70 -22.92
CA SER A 25 -17.71 1.63 -23.41
C SER A 25 -18.75 1.92 -22.34
N ALA A 26 -18.41 1.76 -21.05
CA ALA A 26 -19.31 1.99 -19.93
C ALA A 26 -18.53 2.23 -18.63
N ILE A 27 -19.21 2.88 -17.67
CA ILE A 27 -18.71 3.12 -16.31
C ILE A 27 -19.65 2.42 -15.33
N ASP A 28 -19.12 1.45 -14.57
CA ASP A 28 -19.85 0.78 -13.50
C ASP A 28 -19.35 1.31 -12.15
N ARG A 29 -20.26 1.64 -11.26
CA ARG A 29 -19.91 1.93 -9.87
C ARG A 29 -19.79 0.62 -9.09
N LEU A 30 -18.62 0.37 -8.50
CA LEU A 30 -18.37 -0.83 -7.67
C LEU A 30 -18.66 -0.55 -6.19
N SER A 31 -18.27 0.65 -5.71
CA SER A 31 -18.50 1.11 -4.35
C SER A 31 -18.61 2.64 -4.32
N ALA A 32 -18.63 3.23 -3.13
CA ALA A 32 -18.53 4.69 -2.98
C ALA A 32 -17.18 5.24 -3.49
N THR A 33 -16.13 4.43 -3.38
CA THR A 33 -14.73 4.81 -3.64
C THR A 33 -14.09 4.02 -4.78
N ALA A 34 -14.87 3.28 -5.59
CA ALA A 34 -14.35 2.47 -6.69
C ALA A 34 -15.28 2.42 -7.89
N PHE A 35 -14.72 2.54 -9.08
CA PHE A 35 -15.40 2.47 -10.36
C PHE A 35 -14.66 1.55 -11.33
N ARG A 36 -15.38 0.93 -12.24
CA ARG A 36 -14.84 0.10 -13.31
C ARG A 36 -15.27 0.65 -14.67
N LEU A 37 -14.30 0.96 -15.52
CA LEU A 37 -14.49 1.39 -16.88
C LEU A 37 -14.35 0.18 -17.80
N ARG A 38 -15.45 -0.26 -18.42
CA ARG A 38 -15.48 -1.48 -19.23
C ARG A 38 -14.88 -1.25 -20.63
N GLY A 39 -14.19 -2.27 -21.14
CA GLY A 39 -13.62 -2.23 -22.49
C GLY A 39 -12.42 -1.28 -22.63
N ALA A 40 -11.90 -0.77 -21.52
CA ALA A 40 -10.81 0.19 -21.50
C ALA A 40 -9.51 -0.41 -22.04
N GLN A 41 -8.72 0.42 -22.70
CA GLN A 41 -7.39 0.12 -23.20
C GLN A 41 -6.36 1.05 -22.53
N PRO A 42 -5.12 0.59 -22.29
CA PRO A 42 -4.04 1.47 -21.88
C PRO A 42 -3.86 2.61 -22.89
N ALA A 43 -3.69 3.82 -22.39
CA ALA A 43 -3.43 5.00 -23.19
C ALA A 43 -2.51 5.95 -22.42
N ASP A 44 -1.71 6.70 -23.17
CA ASP A 44 -0.88 7.76 -22.61
C ASP A 44 -1.76 8.80 -21.91
N GLY A 45 -1.27 9.29 -20.76
CA GLY A 45 -1.96 10.28 -19.95
C GLY A 45 -2.86 9.72 -18.84
N ILE A 46 -3.29 8.44 -18.87
CA ILE A 46 -4.09 7.86 -17.78
C ILE A 46 -3.35 7.96 -16.44
N ALA A 47 -2.08 7.55 -16.40
CA ALA A 47 -1.29 7.61 -15.17
C ALA A 47 -1.13 9.05 -14.65
N VAL A 48 -0.86 9.99 -15.54
CA VAL A 48 -0.71 11.41 -15.18
C VAL A 48 -2.03 11.97 -14.64
N MET A 49 -3.14 11.66 -15.31
CA MET A 49 -4.45 12.11 -14.88
C MET A 49 -4.84 11.55 -13.54
N CYS A 50 -4.65 10.22 -13.31
CA CYS A 50 -4.92 9.60 -12.02
C CYS A 50 -4.03 10.18 -10.91
N SER A 51 -2.74 10.40 -11.18
CA SER A 51 -1.82 11.02 -10.22
C SER A 51 -2.28 12.43 -9.82
N ASN A 52 -2.66 13.26 -10.79
CA ASN A 52 -3.14 14.63 -10.52
C ASN A 52 -4.44 14.65 -9.72
N ALA A 53 -5.32 13.69 -9.97
CA ALA A 53 -6.59 13.55 -9.27
C ALA A 53 -6.46 12.73 -7.95
N LYS A 54 -5.24 12.28 -7.58
CA LYS A 54 -4.98 11.41 -6.41
C LYS A 54 -5.83 10.13 -6.43
N LEU A 55 -5.92 9.52 -7.60
CA LEU A 55 -6.65 8.29 -7.83
C LEU A 55 -5.67 7.14 -8.07
N ASP A 56 -5.95 6.00 -7.48
CA ASP A 56 -5.33 4.73 -7.82
C ASP A 56 -6.01 4.12 -9.04
N PHE A 57 -5.24 3.42 -9.89
CA PHE A 57 -5.80 2.75 -11.04
C PHE A 57 -5.09 1.44 -11.38
N GLY A 58 -5.82 0.55 -12.04
CA GLY A 58 -5.25 -0.71 -12.54
C GLY A 58 -6.07 -1.30 -13.68
N PHE A 59 -5.37 -1.93 -14.64
CA PHE A 59 -6.01 -2.66 -15.72
C PHE A 59 -6.23 -4.11 -15.32
N VAL A 60 -7.49 -4.55 -15.35
CA VAL A 60 -7.90 -5.91 -14.97
C VAL A 60 -8.44 -6.64 -16.20
N PRO A 61 -7.97 -7.85 -16.52
CA PRO A 61 -8.54 -8.67 -17.57
C PRO A 61 -10.03 -8.94 -17.35
N GLU A 62 -10.79 -8.93 -18.43
CA GLU A 62 -12.22 -9.24 -18.37
C GLU A 62 -12.45 -10.66 -17.86
N GLY A 63 -13.48 -10.83 -17.04
CA GLY A 63 -13.85 -12.13 -16.48
C GLY A 63 -13.01 -12.60 -15.30
N ARG A 64 -11.88 -11.94 -14.98
CA ARG A 64 -11.02 -12.32 -13.86
C ARG A 64 -11.72 -12.07 -12.52
N LYS A 65 -11.71 -13.08 -11.66
CA LYS A 65 -12.28 -13.06 -10.31
C LYS A 65 -11.20 -13.31 -9.26
N LEU A 66 -11.40 -12.84 -8.05
CA LEU A 66 -10.48 -13.09 -6.93
C LEU A 66 -10.36 -14.61 -6.65
N SER A 67 -11.45 -15.36 -6.83
CA SER A 67 -11.48 -16.83 -6.69
C SER A 67 -10.61 -17.60 -7.69
N ASP A 68 -10.12 -16.94 -8.74
CA ASP A 68 -9.23 -17.59 -9.72
C ASP A 68 -7.79 -17.68 -9.20
N PHE A 69 -7.45 -16.93 -8.16
CA PHE A 69 -6.14 -16.94 -7.52
C PHE A 69 -6.13 -17.96 -6.37
N ARG A 70 -5.03 -18.71 -6.26
CA ARG A 70 -4.83 -19.73 -5.23
C ARG A 70 -3.80 -19.32 -4.18
N LEU A 71 -3.08 -18.25 -4.41
CA LEU A 71 -2.06 -17.74 -3.53
C LEU A 71 -2.14 -16.22 -3.54
N LEU A 72 -2.16 -15.62 -2.36
CA LEU A 72 -1.97 -14.18 -2.14
C LEU A 72 -0.64 -14.01 -1.41
N VAL A 73 0.23 -13.19 -1.95
CA VAL A 73 1.50 -12.80 -1.32
C VAL A 73 1.49 -11.30 -1.14
N MET A 74 1.79 -10.85 0.06
CA MET A 74 1.88 -9.43 0.39
C MET A 74 2.99 -9.19 1.40
N ASP A 75 3.49 -7.99 1.46
CA ASP A 75 4.31 -7.50 2.54
C ASP A 75 3.45 -7.27 3.79
N MET A 76 4.07 -7.19 4.96
CA MET A 76 3.35 -7.03 6.21
C MET A 76 3.37 -5.57 6.68
N ASP A 77 4.56 -5.06 7.00
CA ASP A 77 4.72 -3.72 7.57
C ASP A 77 4.33 -2.65 6.54
N SER A 78 3.58 -1.65 6.94
CA SER A 78 3.06 -0.58 6.09
C SER A 78 2.26 -1.06 4.85
N THR A 79 1.93 -2.36 4.77
CA THR A 79 1.15 -2.99 3.70
C THR A 79 -0.10 -3.67 4.27
N LEU A 80 0.03 -4.84 4.91
CA LEU A 80 -1.09 -5.53 5.58
C LEU A 80 -1.51 -4.80 6.86
N ILE A 81 -0.53 -4.24 7.56
CA ILE A 81 -0.69 -3.44 8.77
C ILE A 81 -0.19 -2.01 8.54
N THR A 82 -0.72 -1.05 9.33
CA THR A 82 -0.45 0.38 9.15
C THR A 82 0.79 0.88 9.90
N MET A 83 1.66 -0.02 10.35
CA MET A 83 2.81 0.31 11.19
C MET A 83 4.07 -0.43 10.75
N GLU A 84 5.23 0.02 11.26
CA GLU A 84 6.53 -0.63 11.17
C GLU A 84 6.80 -1.36 12.49
N THR A 85 6.82 -2.69 12.48
CA THR A 85 6.92 -3.51 13.69
C THR A 85 8.17 -3.22 14.53
N ILE A 86 9.34 -3.07 13.88
CA ILE A 86 10.60 -2.77 14.56
C ILE A 86 10.54 -1.38 15.22
N ASP A 87 9.92 -0.40 14.58
CA ASP A 87 9.79 0.95 15.11
C ASP A 87 8.88 0.99 16.34
N GLU A 88 7.80 0.22 16.33
CA GLU A 88 6.89 0.13 17.48
C GLU A 88 7.53 -0.58 18.67
N LEU A 89 8.31 -1.64 18.43
CA LEU A 89 9.09 -2.29 19.48
C LEU A 89 10.17 -1.35 20.05
N ALA A 90 10.83 -0.59 19.20
CA ALA A 90 11.82 0.41 19.61
C ALA A 90 11.20 1.53 20.46
N ASP A 91 9.99 1.95 20.13
CA ASP A 91 9.23 2.96 20.87
C ASP A 91 8.89 2.48 22.29
N MET A 92 8.57 1.20 22.46
CA MET A 92 8.27 0.62 23.78
C MET A 92 9.46 0.67 24.76
N VAL A 93 10.68 0.74 24.24
CA VAL A 93 11.91 0.82 25.05
C VAL A 93 12.64 2.16 24.87
N ASN A 94 11.97 3.16 24.31
CA ASN A 94 12.45 4.52 24.11
C ASN A 94 13.73 4.65 23.25
N ILE A 95 13.93 3.78 22.27
CA ILE A 95 15.07 3.81 21.34
C ILE A 95 14.64 4.05 19.87
N LYS A 96 13.41 4.51 19.64
CA LYS A 96 12.88 4.78 18.29
C LYS A 96 13.77 5.73 17.49
N ALA A 97 14.35 6.74 18.13
CA ALA A 97 15.24 7.69 17.46
C ALA A 97 16.53 7.05 16.95
N GLU A 98 17.07 6.07 17.67
CA GLU A 98 18.25 5.31 17.29
C GLU A 98 17.95 4.43 16.06
N VAL A 99 16.81 3.74 16.09
CA VAL A 99 16.33 2.91 14.98
C VAL A 99 16.08 3.75 13.73
N ALA A 100 15.40 4.89 13.86
CA ALA A 100 15.13 5.81 12.75
C ALA A 100 16.43 6.29 12.06
N ARG A 101 17.48 6.61 12.81
CA ARG A 101 18.78 7.00 12.23
C ARG A 101 19.43 5.91 11.38
N ILE A 102 19.27 4.64 11.78
CA ILE A 102 19.78 3.52 10.98
C ILE A 102 18.96 3.38 9.69
N THR A 103 17.64 3.47 9.80
CA THR A 103 16.72 3.44 8.65
C THR A 103 17.04 4.54 7.64
N GLU A 104 17.27 5.78 8.11
CA GLU A 104 17.66 6.89 7.23
C GLU A 104 18.97 6.64 6.48
N ARG A 105 19.98 6.05 7.15
CA ARG A 105 21.25 5.69 6.50
C ARG A 105 21.05 4.68 5.39
N ALA A 106 20.19 3.69 5.61
CA ALA A 106 19.84 2.70 4.59
C ALA A 106 19.09 3.36 3.41
N MET A 107 18.13 4.24 3.68
CA MET A 107 17.38 4.96 2.64
C MET A 107 18.26 5.90 1.80
N ARG A 108 19.33 6.43 2.38
CA ARG A 108 20.34 7.20 1.62
C ARG A 108 21.36 6.34 0.88
N GLY A 109 21.25 5.01 0.98
CA GLY A 109 22.21 4.08 0.36
C GLY A 109 23.57 4.04 1.03
N GLU A 110 23.70 4.51 2.27
CA GLU A 110 24.96 4.49 3.03
C GLU A 110 25.28 3.10 3.59
N ILE A 111 24.26 2.28 3.82
CA ILE A 111 24.36 0.91 4.28
C ILE A 111 23.35 0.03 3.54
N GLU A 112 23.69 -1.24 3.36
CA GLU A 112 22.82 -2.24 2.76
C GLU A 112 21.67 -2.64 3.71
N TYR A 113 20.58 -3.19 3.14
CA TYR A 113 19.41 -3.60 3.90
C TYR A 113 19.76 -4.60 5.03
N ASP A 114 20.56 -5.62 4.73
CA ASP A 114 20.99 -6.64 5.71
C ASP A 114 21.73 -6.02 6.90
N GLN A 115 22.63 -5.07 6.63
CA GLN A 115 23.34 -4.36 7.67
C GLN A 115 22.37 -3.52 8.51
N SER A 116 21.49 -2.77 7.88
CA SER A 116 20.47 -1.98 8.56
C SER A 116 19.59 -2.83 9.46
N LEU A 117 19.11 -3.97 8.96
CA LEU A 117 18.29 -4.90 9.74
C LEU A 117 19.04 -5.41 10.97
N ARG A 118 20.29 -5.85 10.80
CA ARG A 118 21.14 -6.35 11.91
C ARG A 118 21.40 -5.27 12.96
N GLU A 119 21.71 -4.05 12.55
CA GLU A 119 21.95 -2.93 13.48
C GLU A 119 20.67 -2.61 14.27
N ARG A 120 19.51 -2.55 13.64
CA ARG A 120 18.22 -2.28 14.29
C ARG A 120 17.85 -3.41 15.29
N LEU A 121 17.98 -4.67 14.88
CA LEU A 121 17.67 -5.80 15.76
C LEU A 121 18.66 -5.89 16.95
N ALA A 122 19.92 -5.52 16.77
CA ALA A 122 20.89 -5.48 17.86
C ALA A 122 20.49 -4.50 18.99
N LEU A 123 19.83 -3.40 18.65
CA LEU A 123 19.29 -2.44 19.62
C LEU A 123 18.13 -3.02 20.45
N LEU A 124 17.38 -3.98 19.91
CA LEU A 124 16.27 -4.66 20.59
C LEU A 124 16.73 -5.86 21.43
N LYS A 125 18.05 -6.14 21.48
CA LYS A 125 18.58 -7.27 22.25
C LYS A 125 18.23 -7.17 23.72
N GLY A 126 17.60 -8.22 24.25
CA GLY A 126 17.17 -8.29 25.65
C GLY A 126 15.74 -7.75 25.89
N LEU A 127 15.05 -7.33 24.84
CA LEU A 127 13.63 -7.05 24.92
C LEU A 127 12.87 -8.34 25.23
N ASP A 128 11.98 -8.28 26.22
CA ASP A 128 11.13 -9.42 26.58
C ASP A 128 10.09 -9.71 25.48
N GLU A 129 9.80 -10.98 25.21
CA GLU A 129 8.84 -11.36 24.17
C GLU A 129 7.42 -10.82 24.42
N SER A 130 7.09 -10.50 25.67
CA SER A 130 5.81 -9.85 26.00
C SER A 130 5.63 -8.49 25.31
N ALA A 131 6.72 -7.84 24.89
CA ALA A 131 6.65 -6.61 24.10
C ALA A 131 6.01 -6.86 22.73
N LEU A 132 6.25 -8.01 22.11
CA LEU A 132 5.58 -8.39 20.86
C LEU A 132 4.07 -8.52 21.06
N LEU A 133 3.65 -9.17 22.14
CA LEU A 133 2.24 -9.32 22.47
C LEU A 133 1.59 -7.95 22.71
N ARG A 134 2.27 -7.06 23.43
CA ARG A 134 1.77 -5.70 23.66
C ARG A 134 1.64 -4.89 22.37
N VAL A 135 2.61 -4.96 21.46
CA VAL A 135 2.50 -4.30 20.15
C VAL A 135 1.30 -4.86 19.38
N TYR A 136 1.13 -6.17 19.38
CA TYR A 136 -0.01 -6.82 18.74
C TYR A 136 -1.36 -6.36 19.34
N GLU A 137 -1.50 -6.34 20.65
CA GLU A 137 -2.77 -6.02 21.31
C GLU A 137 -3.08 -4.51 21.35
N GLU A 138 -2.06 -3.68 21.55
CA GLU A 138 -2.25 -2.24 21.81
C GLU A 138 -2.11 -1.37 20.56
N ARG A 139 -1.34 -1.79 19.54
CA ARG A 139 -0.93 -0.91 18.44
C ARG A 139 -1.25 -1.43 17.05
N LEU A 140 -1.32 -2.75 16.85
CA LEU A 140 -1.55 -3.30 15.52
C LEU A 140 -2.91 -2.89 14.96
N LYS A 141 -2.89 -2.37 13.74
CA LYS A 141 -4.10 -2.05 12.97
C LYS A 141 -3.91 -2.53 11.55
N PHE A 142 -4.92 -3.18 11.01
CA PHE A 142 -4.91 -3.54 9.59
C PHE A 142 -5.06 -2.32 8.69
N SER A 143 -4.44 -2.40 7.53
CA SER A 143 -4.66 -1.43 6.45
C SER A 143 -6.12 -1.48 5.98
N PRO A 144 -6.70 -0.34 5.53
CA PRO A 144 -8.06 -0.35 5.01
C PRO A 144 -8.22 -1.34 3.86
N GLY A 145 -9.14 -2.29 4.01
CA GLY A 145 -9.43 -3.32 3.00
C GLY A 145 -8.62 -4.62 3.13
N ALA A 146 -7.75 -4.73 4.13
CA ALA A 146 -6.98 -5.95 4.39
C ALA A 146 -7.87 -7.08 4.98
#